data_e424e65b1a1b7e938852dcf6d124ba9c
#
_entry.id   e424e65b1a1b7e938852dcf6d124ba9c
#
_cell.length_a   1.000
_cell.length_b   1.000
_cell.length_c   1.000
_cell.angle_alpha   90.00
_cell.angle_beta   90.00
_cell.angle_gamma   90.00
#
_symmetry.space_group_name_H-M   'P 1'
#
loop_
_entity.id
_entity.type
_entity.pdbx_description
1 polymer ?
#
loop_
_entity_poly.entity_id
_entity_poly.type
_entity_poly.pdbx_seq_one_letter_code
_entity_poly.pdbx_strand_id
1 'polypeptide(L)' 'VELEARYKTKHELLDFFDEMQVKIYYHFEDKGTSWKTCPIGFLKLELIKHVKREDWVDVANFAFMLDDRQRKVK' A
#
# COMPACT_ATOMS: atom_id res chain seq x y z
N VAL A 1 -29.40 6.94 -1.20
CA VAL A 1 -29.82 5.61 -0.84
C VAL A 1 -28.62 4.73 -0.56
N GLU A 2 -28.76 3.83 0.38
CA GLU A 2 -27.70 2.94 0.87
C GLU A 2 -27.00 2.17 -0.26
N LEU A 3 -27.76 1.63 -1.18
CA LEU A 3 -27.21 0.82 -2.27
C LEU A 3 -26.33 1.65 -3.20
N GLU A 4 -26.77 2.87 -3.51
CA GLU A 4 -26.01 3.79 -4.35
C GLU A 4 -24.72 4.22 -3.66
N ALA A 5 -24.77 4.47 -2.35
CA ALA A 5 -23.61 4.83 -1.55
C ALA A 5 -22.57 3.71 -1.56
N ARG A 6 -23.01 2.46 -1.44
CA ARG A 6 -22.12 1.30 -1.47
C ARG A 6 -21.46 1.15 -2.84
N TYR A 7 -22.21 1.34 -3.90
CA TYR A 7 -21.70 1.25 -5.25
C TYR A 7 -20.64 2.32 -5.51
N LYS A 8 -20.92 3.54 -5.09
CA LYS A 8 -19.98 4.66 -5.22
C LYS A 8 -18.71 4.40 -4.43
N THR A 9 -18.84 3.90 -3.20
CA THR A 9 -17.67 3.58 -2.36
C THR A 9 -16.81 2.51 -3.02
N LYS A 10 -17.42 1.52 -3.64
CA LYS A 10 -16.68 0.49 -4.36
C LYS A 10 -15.82 1.09 -5.47
N HIS A 11 -16.37 2.02 -6.25
CA HIS A 11 -15.63 2.69 -7.31
C HIS A 11 -14.49 3.54 -6.76
N GLU A 12 -14.73 4.24 -5.67
CA GLU A 12 -13.70 5.03 -5.01
C GLU A 12 -12.54 4.16 -4.52
N LEU A 13 -12.85 2.98 -3.99
CA LEU A 13 -11.83 2.01 -3.56
C LEU A 13 -11.02 1.51 -4.74
N LEU A 14 -11.67 1.23 -5.88
CA LEU A 14 -10.97 0.78 -7.08
C LEU A 14 -10.03 1.86 -7.61
N ASP A 15 -10.45 3.11 -7.58
CA ASP A 15 -9.61 4.24 -7.98
C ASP A 15 -8.38 4.35 -7.09
N PHE A 16 -8.56 4.21 -5.78
CA PHE A 16 -7.45 4.22 -4.83
C PHE A 16 -6.50 3.05 -5.08
N PHE A 17 -7.05 1.88 -5.35
CA PHE A 17 -6.26 0.69 -5.66
C PHE A 17 -5.43 0.89 -6.93
N ASP A 18 -6.00 1.53 -7.95
CA ASP A 18 -5.27 1.84 -9.17
C ASP A 18 -4.06 2.74 -8.87
N GLU A 19 -4.23 3.74 -8.02
CA GLU A 19 -3.12 4.60 -7.61
C GLU A 19 -2.05 3.83 -6.86
N MET A 20 -2.45 2.89 -6.02
CA MET A 20 -1.51 2.01 -5.32
C MET A 20 -0.67 1.21 -6.30
N GLN A 21 -1.32 0.62 -7.31
CA GLN A 21 -0.62 -0.19 -8.31
C GLN A 21 0.39 0.65 -9.10
N VAL A 22 0.01 1.84 -9.50
CA VAL A 22 0.89 2.74 -10.26
C VAL A 22 2.13 3.08 -9.43
N LYS A 23 1.97 3.43 -8.17
CA LYS A 23 3.10 3.77 -7.31
C LYS A 23 4.02 2.59 -7.06
N ILE A 24 3.46 1.41 -6.82
CA ILE A 24 4.27 0.20 -6.63
C ILE A 24 5.05 -0.14 -7.90
N TYR A 25 4.42 0.02 -9.06
CA TYR A 25 5.08 -0.26 -10.33
C TYR A 25 6.30 0.64 -10.52
N TYR A 26 6.16 1.95 -10.30
CA TYR A 26 7.29 2.87 -10.41
C TYR A 26 8.36 2.59 -9.36
N HIS A 27 7.95 2.22 -8.15
CA HIS A 27 8.89 1.84 -7.11
C HIS A 27 9.73 0.62 -7.53
N PHE A 28 9.11 -0.32 -8.22
CA PHE A 28 9.82 -1.50 -8.71
C PHE A 28 10.84 -1.14 -9.80
N GLU A 29 10.58 -0.13 -10.60
CA GLU A 29 11.55 0.33 -11.58
C GLU A 29 12.80 0.88 -10.89
N ASP A 30 12.64 1.62 -9.81
CA ASP A 30 13.75 2.22 -9.08
C ASP A 30 14.45 1.25 -8.14
N LYS A 31 13.70 0.54 -7.33
CA LYS A 31 14.22 -0.25 -6.21
C LYS A 31 13.93 -1.75 -6.29
N GLY A 32 13.23 -2.17 -7.33
CA GLY A 32 12.91 -3.57 -7.54
C GLY A 32 12.04 -4.16 -6.44
N THR A 33 12.35 -5.40 -6.07
CA THR A 33 11.58 -6.13 -5.08
C THR A 33 12.29 -6.16 -3.72
N SER A 34 13.10 -5.18 -3.42
CA SER A 34 13.86 -5.13 -2.16
C SER A 34 12.97 -5.18 -0.92
N TRP A 35 11.71 -4.73 -1.03
CA TRP A 35 10.76 -4.80 0.08
C TRP A 35 10.47 -6.25 0.53
N LYS A 36 10.76 -7.22 -0.31
CA LYS A 36 10.54 -8.63 0.03
C LYS A 36 11.61 -9.18 0.97
N THR A 37 12.77 -8.56 1.01
CA THR A 37 13.92 -9.06 1.76
C THR A 37 14.46 -8.11 2.81
N CYS A 38 14.09 -6.83 2.75
CA CYS A 38 14.56 -5.84 3.72
C CYS A 38 14.04 -6.15 5.13
N PRO A 39 14.66 -5.61 6.19
CA PRO A 39 14.15 -5.82 7.54
C PRO A 39 12.72 -5.30 7.71
N ILE A 40 11.91 -6.05 8.44
CA ILE A 40 10.51 -5.66 8.71
C ILE A 40 10.44 -4.29 9.39
N GLY A 41 11.38 -4.02 10.30
CA GLY A 41 11.44 -2.73 11.00
C GLY A 41 11.58 -1.55 10.04
N PHE A 42 12.31 -1.73 8.94
CA PHE A 42 12.45 -0.69 7.92
C PHE A 42 11.09 -0.34 7.29
N LEU A 43 10.32 -1.37 6.92
CA LEU A 43 8.99 -1.14 6.34
C LEU A 43 8.05 -0.45 7.33
N LYS A 44 8.12 -0.81 8.61
CA LYS A 44 7.31 -0.16 9.65
C LYS A 44 7.67 1.30 9.81
N LEU A 45 8.96 1.62 9.78
CA LEU A 45 9.41 3.02 9.88
C LEU A 45 8.96 3.82 8.68
N GLU A 46 9.05 3.27 7.48
CA GLU A 46 8.61 3.94 6.27
C GLU A 46 7.09 4.19 6.30
N LEU A 47 6.32 3.22 6.79
CA LEU A 47 4.89 3.39 6.95
C LEU A 47 4.59 4.59 7.87
N ILE A 48 5.25 4.66 9.02
CA ILE A 48 5.05 5.75 9.98
C ILE A 48 5.44 7.10 9.36
N LYS A 49 6.55 7.15 8.64
CA LYS A 49 6.97 8.35 7.93
C LYS A 49 5.90 8.88 6.99
N HIS A 50 5.31 7.98 6.21
CA HIS A 50 4.29 8.38 5.23
C HIS A 50 2.97 8.76 5.89
N VAL A 51 2.65 8.15 7.04
CA VAL A 51 1.50 8.58 7.84
C VAL A 51 1.67 10.05 8.24
N LYS A 52 2.86 10.42 8.70
CA LYS A 52 3.13 11.81 9.11
C LYS A 52 3.04 12.80 7.96
N ARG A 53 3.30 12.35 6.74
CA ARG A 53 3.19 13.17 5.53
C ARG A 53 1.79 13.13 4.92
N GLU A 54 0.92 12.30 5.46
CA GLU A 54 -0.42 12.07 4.94
C GLU A 54 -0.42 11.53 3.49
N ASP A 55 0.62 10.77 3.15
CA ASP A 55 0.73 10.09 1.86
C ASP A 55 0.01 8.75 1.93
N TRP A 56 -1.32 8.78 1.89
CA TRP A 56 -2.15 7.62 2.20
C TRP A 56 -1.99 6.47 1.21
N VAL A 57 -1.73 6.75 -0.05
CA VAL A 57 -1.46 5.69 -1.05
C VAL A 57 -0.17 4.95 -0.69
N ASP A 58 0.87 5.68 -0.31
CA ASP A 58 2.13 5.06 0.12
C ASP A 58 1.95 4.28 1.41
N VAL A 59 1.18 4.81 2.36
CA VAL A 59 0.86 4.10 3.62
C VAL A 59 0.18 2.76 3.30
N ALA A 60 -0.79 2.78 2.40
CA ALA A 60 -1.50 1.56 1.99
C ALA A 60 -0.55 0.56 1.34
N ASN A 61 0.38 1.02 0.51
CA ASN A 61 1.36 0.15 -0.13
C ASN A 61 2.31 -0.47 0.89
N PHE A 62 2.78 0.28 1.87
CA PHE A 62 3.63 -0.27 2.93
C PHE A 62 2.85 -1.25 3.82
N ALA A 63 1.57 -0.96 4.08
CA ALA A 63 0.72 -1.88 4.81
C ALA A 63 0.55 -3.20 4.04
N PHE A 64 0.36 -3.12 2.72
CA PHE A 64 0.29 -4.30 1.87
C PHE A 64 1.58 -5.12 1.95
N MET A 65 2.72 -4.46 1.84
CA MET A 65 4.02 -5.13 1.90
C MET A 65 4.22 -5.86 3.22
N LEU A 66 3.87 -5.21 4.32
CA LEU A 66 3.96 -5.81 5.65
C LEU A 66 3.03 -7.01 5.80
N ASP A 67 1.78 -6.85 5.36
CA ASP A 67 0.81 -7.93 5.42
C ASP A 67 1.27 -9.13 4.59
N ASP A 68 1.74 -8.90 3.38
CA ASP A 68 2.21 -9.96 2.49
C ASP A 68 3.36 -10.73 3.13
N ARG A 69 4.34 -10.02 3.69
CA ARG A 69 5.48 -10.65 4.33
C ARG A 69 5.10 -11.46 5.57
N GLN A 70 4.16 -10.96 6.36
CA GLN A 70 3.69 -11.67 7.54
C GLN A 70 2.92 -12.93 7.19
N ARG A 71 2.14 -12.89 6.13
CA ARG A 71 1.40 -14.07 5.66
C ARG A 71 2.33 -15.17 5.18
N LYS A 72 3.41 -14.80 4.51
CA LYS A 72 4.33 -15.78 3.91
C LYS A 72 5.26 -16.44 4.91
N VAL A 73 5.40 -15.87 6.09
CA VAL A 73 6.21 -16.46 7.16
C VAL A 73 5.45 -17.58 7.90
N LYS A 74 4.13 -17.56 7.80
CA LYS A 74 3.30 -18.62 8.40
C LYS A 74 3.24 -19.85 7.46
#